data_a62e6415b959086b2d5dd6dbf2d059ce
#
_entry.id   a62e6415b959086b2d5dd6dbf2d059ce
#
_cell.length_a   1.000
_cell.length_b   1.000
_cell.length_c   1.000
_cell.angle_alpha   90.00
_cell.angle_beta   90.00
_cell.angle_gamma   90.00
#
_symmetry.space_group_name_H-M   'P 1'
#
loop_
_entity.id
_entity.type
_entity.pdbx_description
1 polymer ?
#
loop_
_entity_poly.entity_id
_entity_poly.type
_entity_poly.pdbx_seq_one_letter_code
_entity_poly.pdbx_strand_id
1 'polypeptide(L)'
;DRGIRNAVVWLQTAPPGTKWEGPSSPVQIDQKECMFVPRVVVVPTGGTVEFLNNDRLLHNLHSAVSRENPSFNRTQPKGRTISIVFKRPEIIRVDCDLHPWMRAWVVVAEHSFYALTNDQGEFALPNVPAGQYTLNVWQENLGTVTRAVTVSDAAVTTVTVEMVPK
;
A
#
# COMPACT_ATOMS: atom_id res chain seq x y z
N ASP A 1 -0.49 -10.55 -22.52
CA ASP A 1 0.11 -10.18 -21.23
C ASP A 1 -1.00 -9.75 -20.29
N ARG A 2 -1.00 -10.26 -19.07
CA ARG A 2 -1.95 -9.86 -18.05
C ARG A 2 -1.25 -8.89 -17.12
N GLY A 3 -1.82 -7.69 -16.93
CA GLY A 3 -1.33 -6.73 -15.98
C GLY A 3 -1.36 -7.28 -14.55
N ILE A 4 -0.48 -6.75 -13.70
CA ILE A 4 -0.38 -7.13 -12.28
C ILE A 4 -1.14 -6.10 -11.45
N ARG A 5 -2.28 -6.51 -10.89
CA ARG A 5 -3.06 -5.67 -9.98
C ARG A 5 -2.45 -5.65 -8.57
N ASN A 6 -2.81 -4.66 -7.80
CA ASN A 6 -2.36 -4.50 -6.41
C ASN A 6 -0.82 -4.42 -6.25
N ALA A 7 -0.11 -3.99 -7.28
CA ALA A 7 1.27 -3.59 -7.14
C ALA A 7 1.34 -2.13 -6.68
N VAL A 8 2.19 -1.85 -5.71
CA VAL A 8 2.45 -0.48 -5.25
C VAL A 8 3.68 0.02 -5.97
N VAL A 9 3.54 1.18 -6.59
CA VAL A 9 4.58 1.86 -7.37
C VAL A 9 4.90 3.17 -6.68
N TRP A 10 6.18 3.46 -6.41
CA TRP A 10 6.57 4.73 -5.80
C TRP A 10 7.97 5.18 -6.25
N LEU A 11 8.21 6.47 -6.20
CA LEU A 11 9.55 7.00 -6.36
C LEU A 11 10.39 6.67 -5.12
N GLN A 12 11.58 6.15 -5.28
CA GLN A 12 12.48 5.83 -4.17
C GLN A 12 12.81 7.05 -3.32
N THR A 13 12.96 8.20 -3.96
CA THR A 13 13.18 9.49 -3.32
C THR A 13 12.20 10.49 -3.90
N ALA A 14 11.57 11.28 -3.03
CA ALA A 14 10.69 12.34 -3.47
C ALA A 14 11.44 13.39 -4.31
N PRO A 15 10.80 13.99 -5.30
CA PRO A 15 11.39 15.11 -6.03
C PRO A 15 11.82 16.23 -5.09
N PRO A 16 12.91 16.97 -5.41
CA PRO A 16 13.34 18.11 -4.60
C PRO A 16 12.22 19.13 -4.42
N GLY A 17 12.09 19.66 -3.19
CA GLY A 17 11.05 20.63 -2.86
C GLY A 17 9.66 20.05 -2.59
N THR A 18 9.51 18.72 -2.62
CA THR A 18 8.25 18.08 -2.21
C THR A 18 7.91 18.44 -0.79
N LYS A 19 6.72 19.02 -0.60
CA LYS A 19 6.18 19.28 0.74
C LYS A 19 5.33 18.10 1.17
N TRP A 20 5.56 17.65 2.40
CA TRP A 20 4.70 16.67 3.04
C TRP A 20 3.46 17.39 3.61
N GLU A 21 2.28 17.07 3.12
CA GLU A 21 1.03 17.68 3.60
C GLU A 21 0.36 16.87 4.72
N GLY A 22 0.94 15.71 5.05
CA GLY A 22 0.36 14.80 6.05
C GLY A 22 -0.88 14.07 5.55
N PRO A 23 -1.46 13.22 6.39
CA PRO A 23 -2.67 12.48 6.04
C PRO A 23 -3.90 13.38 6.12
N SER A 24 -4.70 13.41 5.06
CA SER A 24 -5.94 14.21 4.98
C SER A 24 -7.15 13.48 5.60
N SER A 25 -7.20 12.16 5.51
CA SER A 25 -8.29 11.33 6.03
C SER A 25 -7.82 9.89 6.27
N PRO A 26 -8.49 9.13 7.16
CA PRO A 26 -8.20 7.72 7.35
C PRO A 26 -8.43 6.92 6.06
N VAL A 27 -7.57 5.93 5.85
CA VAL A 27 -7.77 4.89 4.83
C VAL A 27 -8.52 3.73 5.47
N GLN A 28 -9.42 3.09 4.74
CA GLN A 28 -10.26 2.03 5.30
C GLN A 28 -9.94 0.66 4.69
N ILE A 29 -9.93 -0.36 5.55
CA ILE A 29 -9.96 -1.78 5.17
C ILE A 29 -11.16 -2.41 5.87
N ASP A 30 -12.09 -2.96 5.10
CA ASP A 30 -13.26 -3.66 5.64
C ASP A 30 -13.03 -5.18 5.67
N GLN A 31 -13.66 -5.84 6.60
CA GLN A 31 -13.77 -7.30 6.65
C GLN A 31 -15.17 -7.68 6.20
N LYS A 32 -15.23 -8.28 5.03
CA LYS A 32 -16.47 -8.66 4.36
C LYS A 32 -16.31 -10.00 3.66
N GLU A 33 -17.28 -10.88 3.85
CA GLU A 33 -17.28 -12.24 3.26
C GLU A 33 -15.98 -13.00 3.58
N CYS A 34 -15.50 -12.89 4.82
CA CYS A 34 -14.22 -13.45 5.29
C CYS A 34 -13.03 -13.03 4.43
N MET A 35 -12.98 -11.79 4.00
CA MET A 35 -11.87 -11.17 3.27
C MET A 35 -11.58 -9.76 3.78
N PHE A 36 -10.34 -9.34 3.73
CA PHE A 36 -9.98 -7.93 3.85
C PHE A 36 -10.14 -7.23 2.50
N VAL A 37 -10.90 -6.14 2.47
CA VAL A 37 -11.21 -5.38 1.24
C VAL A 37 -11.00 -3.88 1.49
N PRO A 38 -10.17 -3.21 0.72
CA PRO A 38 -9.27 -3.72 -0.30
C PRO A 38 -8.11 -4.54 0.28
N ARG A 39 -7.49 -5.37 -0.54
CA ARG A 39 -6.37 -6.23 -0.12
C ARG A 39 -5.08 -5.45 0.17
N VAL A 40 -4.84 -4.37 -0.56
CA VAL A 40 -3.67 -3.50 -0.41
C VAL A 40 -4.13 -2.07 -0.28
N VAL A 41 -3.63 -1.37 0.71
CA VAL A 41 -3.80 0.07 0.88
C VAL A 41 -2.46 0.75 1.02
N VAL A 42 -2.38 1.99 0.56
CA VAL A 42 -1.25 2.87 0.83
C VAL A 42 -1.71 3.97 1.76
N VAL A 43 -0.98 4.17 2.82
CA VAL A 43 -1.24 5.22 3.81
C VAL A 43 0.03 6.06 3.99
N PRO A 44 -0.10 7.38 4.09
CA PRO A 44 1.05 8.23 4.34
C PRO A 44 1.59 8.04 5.77
N THR A 45 2.87 8.29 5.99
CA THR A 45 3.50 8.33 7.32
C THR A 45 2.72 9.24 8.26
N GLY A 46 2.37 8.73 9.42
CA GLY A 46 1.49 9.41 10.39
C GLY A 46 0.00 9.22 10.12
N GLY A 47 -0.36 8.56 9.02
CA GLY A 47 -1.74 8.29 8.65
C GLY A 47 -2.36 7.16 9.45
N THR A 48 -3.69 7.12 9.39
CA THR A 48 -4.53 6.15 10.10
C THR A 48 -5.16 5.20 9.11
N VAL A 49 -5.14 3.90 9.44
CA VAL A 49 -5.99 2.91 8.81
C VAL A 49 -7.10 2.53 9.78
N GLU A 50 -8.34 2.67 9.32
CA GLU A 50 -9.53 2.19 10.02
C GLU A 50 -9.89 0.80 9.49
N PHE A 51 -9.79 -0.18 10.36
CA PHE A 51 -10.25 -1.53 10.08
C PHE A 51 -11.71 -1.67 10.54
N LEU A 52 -12.60 -1.94 9.59
CA LEU A 52 -14.01 -2.19 9.84
C LEU A 52 -14.28 -3.68 9.85
N ASN A 53 -15.32 -4.11 10.57
CA ASN A 53 -15.85 -5.47 10.47
C ASN A 53 -17.34 -5.40 10.15
N ASN A 54 -17.68 -5.40 8.87
CA ASN A 54 -19.06 -5.49 8.38
C ASN A 54 -19.51 -6.93 8.11
N ASP A 55 -18.66 -7.89 8.47
CA ASP A 55 -19.01 -9.31 8.42
C ASP A 55 -19.90 -9.73 9.59
N ARG A 56 -20.49 -10.90 9.49
CA ARG A 56 -21.31 -11.47 10.58
C ARG A 56 -20.48 -12.25 11.60
N LEU A 57 -19.22 -12.47 11.30
CA LEU A 57 -18.29 -13.30 12.07
C LEU A 57 -17.32 -12.46 12.89
N LEU A 58 -16.78 -13.12 13.91
CA LEU A 58 -15.65 -12.62 14.66
C LEU A 58 -14.39 -12.76 13.80
N HIS A 59 -13.59 -11.72 13.75
CA HIS A 59 -12.27 -11.72 13.14
C HIS A 59 -11.23 -11.19 14.13
N ASN A 60 -9.97 -11.21 13.75
CA ASN A 60 -8.93 -10.46 14.43
C ASN A 60 -8.00 -9.78 13.44
N LEU A 61 -7.28 -8.79 13.91
CA LEU A 61 -6.23 -8.09 13.19
C LEU A 61 -4.90 -8.45 13.81
N HIS A 62 -4.09 -9.18 13.10
CA HIS A 62 -2.75 -9.57 13.54
C HIS A 62 -1.71 -9.07 12.54
N SER A 63 -0.93 -8.06 12.94
CA SER A 63 0.20 -7.64 12.10
C SER A 63 1.32 -8.67 12.20
N ALA A 64 1.91 -9.02 11.07
CA ALA A 64 3.21 -9.67 11.08
C ALA A 64 4.22 -8.82 11.84
N VAL A 65 5.31 -9.43 12.31
CA VAL A 65 6.35 -8.70 13.05
C VAL A 65 6.78 -7.49 12.23
N SER A 66 6.46 -6.32 12.77
CA SER A 66 6.84 -5.03 12.23
C SER A 66 8.16 -4.61 12.86
N ARG A 67 9.04 -4.00 12.07
CA ARG A 67 10.33 -3.51 12.55
C ARG A 67 10.26 -2.05 12.98
N GLU A 68 9.44 -1.28 12.30
CA GLU A 68 9.39 0.18 12.42
C GLU A 68 8.08 0.68 13.08
N ASN A 69 7.00 -0.10 12.99
CA ASN A 69 5.72 0.23 13.59
C ASN A 69 5.37 -0.76 14.70
N PRO A 70 4.57 -0.37 15.72
CA PRO A 70 4.13 -1.30 16.75
C PRO A 70 3.33 -2.46 16.16
N SER A 71 3.71 -3.69 16.52
CA SER A 71 2.92 -4.88 16.21
C SER A 71 1.63 -4.89 17.00
N PHE A 72 0.58 -5.47 16.42
CA PHE A 72 -0.71 -5.60 17.07
C PHE A 72 -1.33 -6.99 16.82
N ASN A 73 -2.11 -7.45 17.80
CA ASN A 73 -3.03 -8.56 17.65
C ASN A 73 -4.31 -8.20 18.42
N ARG A 74 -5.41 -7.95 17.71
CA ARG A 74 -6.65 -7.45 18.30
C ARG A 74 -7.86 -8.19 17.75
N THR A 75 -8.66 -8.73 18.66
CA THR A 75 -9.95 -9.30 18.33
C THR A 75 -10.92 -8.21 17.88
N GLN A 76 -11.64 -8.46 16.79
CA GLN A 76 -12.59 -7.51 16.21
C GLN A 76 -13.96 -8.14 16.00
N PRO A 77 -14.91 -7.94 16.94
CA PRO A 77 -16.30 -8.32 16.76
C PRO A 77 -16.98 -7.54 15.62
N LYS A 78 -18.10 -8.08 15.14
CA LYS A 78 -18.96 -7.41 14.16
C LYS A 78 -19.27 -5.97 14.55
N GLY A 79 -19.19 -5.06 13.60
CA GLY A 79 -19.53 -3.65 13.72
C GLY A 79 -18.51 -2.80 14.48
N ARG A 80 -17.43 -3.41 14.99
CA ARG A 80 -16.34 -2.67 15.64
C ARG A 80 -15.37 -2.11 14.62
N THR A 81 -15.02 -0.83 14.76
CA THR A 81 -13.91 -0.20 14.05
C THR A 81 -12.68 -0.16 14.94
N ILE A 82 -11.54 -0.50 14.40
CA ILE A 82 -10.22 -0.39 15.05
C ILE A 82 -9.35 0.53 14.21
N SER A 83 -8.91 1.64 14.79
CA SER A 83 -8.03 2.61 14.13
C SER A 83 -6.59 2.39 14.57
N ILE A 84 -5.66 2.33 13.60
CA ILE A 84 -4.23 2.15 13.83
C ILE A 84 -3.48 3.23 13.08
N VAL A 85 -2.59 3.94 13.81
CA VAL A 85 -1.70 4.97 13.24
C VAL A 85 -0.37 4.34 12.88
N PHE A 86 0.09 4.55 11.64
CA PHE A 86 1.37 4.07 11.14
C PHE A 86 2.36 5.23 11.01
N LYS A 87 3.43 5.19 11.78
CA LYS A 87 4.35 6.33 11.96
C LYS A 87 5.62 6.25 11.13
N ARG A 88 5.94 5.07 10.61
CA ARG A 88 7.19 4.81 9.88
C ARG A 88 6.93 4.13 8.56
N PRO A 89 7.73 4.42 7.50
CA PRO A 89 7.63 3.74 6.23
C PRO A 89 7.90 2.25 6.38
N GLU A 90 6.96 1.43 5.96
CA GLU A 90 7.06 -0.02 6.03
C GLU A 90 5.97 -0.69 5.18
N ILE A 91 6.19 -1.92 4.77
CA ILE A 91 5.18 -2.78 4.15
C ILE A 91 4.76 -3.80 5.19
N ILE A 92 3.55 -3.66 5.69
CA ILE A 92 3.04 -4.41 6.84
C ILE A 92 1.97 -5.39 6.39
N ARG A 93 2.17 -6.68 6.71
CA ARG A 93 1.16 -7.72 6.51
C ARG A 93 0.21 -7.76 7.70
N VAL A 94 -1.08 -7.83 7.39
CA VAL A 94 -2.14 -8.02 8.38
C VAL A 94 -2.90 -9.29 8.04
N ASP A 95 -2.94 -10.23 8.96
CA ASP A 95 -3.63 -11.51 8.84
C ASP A 95 -4.80 -11.60 9.84
N CYS A 96 -5.71 -12.54 9.61
CA CYS A 96 -6.69 -12.99 10.58
C CYS A 96 -6.31 -14.40 11.06
N ASP A 97 -6.10 -14.59 12.36
CA ASP A 97 -5.71 -15.90 12.92
C ASP A 97 -6.84 -16.94 12.84
N LEU A 98 -8.09 -16.48 12.78
CA LEU A 98 -9.27 -17.34 12.69
C LEU A 98 -9.54 -17.83 11.25
N HIS A 99 -9.07 -17.11 10.25
CA HIS A 99 -9.31 -17.38 8.83
C HIS A 99 -7.98 -17.24 8.06
N PRO A 100 -7.19 -18.31 7.92
CA PRO A 100 -5.81 -18.24 7.41
C PRO A 100 -5.63 -17.66 5.99
N TRP A 101 -6.70 -17.62 5.20
CA TRP A 101 -6.70 -17.01 3.87
C TRP A 101 -6.90 -15.48 3.88
N MET A 102 -7.39 -14.92 5.01
CA MET A 102 -7.62 -13.48 5.15
C MET A 102 -6.30 -12.76 5.36
N ARG A 103 -5.91 -11.99 4.39
CA ARG A 103 -4.68 -11.19 4.40
C ARG A 103 -4.90 -9.84 3.74
N ALA A 104 -4.31 -8.81 4.33
CA ALA A 104 -4.17 -7.49 3.75
C ALA A 104 -2.75 -6.97 3.90
N TRP A 105 -2.45 -5.91 3.16
CA TRP A 105 -1.18 -5.22 3.23
C TRP A 105 -1.40 -3.73 3.40
N VAL A 106 -0.67 -3.15 4.34
CA VAL A 106 -0.60 -1.71 4.55
C VAL A 106 0.79 -1.25 4.15
N VAL A 107 0.86 -0.44 3.11
CA VAL A 107 2.11 0.17 2.65
C VAL A 107 2.15 1.59 3.17
N VAL A 108 3.12 1.88 4.03
CA VAL A 108 3.29 3.21 4.63
C VAL A 108 4.27 4.01 3.78
N ALA A 109 3.80 5.07 3.13
CA ALA A 109 4.56 5.87 2.19
C ALA A 109 5.16 7.12 2.84
N GLU A 110 6.39 7.50 2.46
CA GLU A 110 7.08 8.70 2.95
C GLU A 110 6.64 9.99 2.24
N HIS A 111 6.04 9.87 1.06
CA HIS A 111 5.64 11.00 0.22
C HIS A 111 4.45 10.61 -0.67
N SER A 112 3.89 11.58 -1.38
CA SER A 112 2.70 11.42 -2.23
C SER A 112 2.95 10.82 -3.62
N PHE A 113 4.22 10.61 -4.02
CA PHE A 113 4.56 10.07 -5.33
C PHE A 113 4.50 8.54 -5.34
N TYR A 114 3.30 8.01 -5.18
CA TYR A 114 3.00 6.59 -5.27
C TYR A 114 1.69 6.35 -6.03
N ALA A 115 1.50 5.14 -6.52
CA ALA A 115 0.27 4.68 -7.12
C ALA A 115 0.06 3.19 -6.82
N LEU A 116 -1.20 2.76 -6.89
CA LEU A 116 -1.59 1.36 -6.85
C LEU A 116 -2.06 0.95 -8.23
N THR A 117 -1.58 -0.18 -8.75
CA THR A 117 -1.99 -0.65 -10.07
C THR A 117 -3.44 -1.12 -10.06
N ASN A 118 -4.16 -0.82 -11.14
CA ASN A 118 -5.52 -1.30 -11.39
C ASN A 118 -5.54 -2.78 -11.84
N ASP A 119 -6.70 -3.29 -12.21
CA ASP A 119 -6.87 -4.68 -12.66
C ASP A 119 -6.14 -4.99 -13.98
N GLN A 120 -5.80 -3.98 -14.78
CA GLN A 120 -5.01 -4.07 -15.99
C GLN A 120 -3.51 -3.94 -15.75
N GLY A 121 -3.09 -3.68 -14.48
CA GLY A 121 -1.70 -3.45 -14.12
C GLY A 121 -1.20 -2.05 -14.46
N GLU A 122 -2.10 -1.13 -14.73
CA GLU A 122 -1.78 0.24 -15.08
C GLU A 122 -1.67 1.13 -13.84
N PHE A 123 -0.79 2.10 -13.90
CA PHE A 123 -0.60 3.13 -12.87
C PHE A 123 -0.27 4.48 -13.50
N ALA A 124 -0.46 5.53 -12.74
CA ALA A 124 0.00 6.87 -13.10
C ALA A 124 0.55 7.60 -11.87
N LEU A 125 1.66 8.29 -12.05
CA LEU A 125 2.24 9.21 -11.08
C LEU A 125 2.16 10.63 -11.67
N PRO A 126 1.13 11.40 -11.31
CA PRO A 126 0.95 12.74 -11.85
C PRO A 126 1.95 13.73 -11.26
N ASN A 127 2.24 14.79 -12.00
CA ASN A 127 3.02 15.95 -11.54
C ASN A 127 4.43 15.63 -11.06
N VAL A 128 5.05 14.58 -11.60
CA VAL A 128 6.47 14.31 -11.35
C VAL A 128 7.30 15.33 -12.16
N PRO A 129 8.12 16.18 -11.53
CA PRO A 129 8.98 17.11 -12.23
C PRO A 129 9.98 16.39 -13.15
N ALA A 130 10.46 17.10 -14.18
CA ALA A 130 11.53 16.58 -15.01
C ALA A 130 12.77 16.22 -14.18
N GLY A 131 13.38 15.10 -14.46
CA GLY A 131 14.53 14.59 -13.71
C GLY A 131 14.76 13.10 -13.89
N GLN A 132 15.78 12.63 -13.20
CA GLN A 132 16.11 11.21 -13.13
C GLN A 132 15.65 10.65 -11.80
N TYR A 133 14.92 9.53 -11.83
CA TYR A 133 14.34 8.90 -10.65
C TYR A 133 14.58 7.40 -10.65
N THR A 134 14.51 6.80 -9.46
CA THR A 134 14.38 5.37 -9.28
C THR A 134 12.95 5.06 -8.90
N LEU A 135 12.29 4.25 -9.70
CA LEU A 135 10.95 3.74 -9.46
C LEU A 135 11.05 2.39 -8.74
N ASN A 136 10.37 2.26 -7.63
CA ASN A 136 10.18 0.98 -6.94
C ASN A 136 8.80 0.44 -7.23
N VAL A 137 8.70 -0.87 -7.46
CA VAL A 137 7.43 -1.57 -7.65
C VAL A 137 7.42 -2.81 -6.77
N TRP A 138 6.47 -2.90 -5.89
CA TRP A 138 6.28 -4.03 -4.99
C TRP A 138 4.95 -4.73 -5.26
N GLN A 139 4.97 -6.05 -5.18
CA GLN A 139 3.78 -6.88 -5.18
C GLN A 139 3.97 -8.06 -4.22
N GLU A 140 2.92 -8.43 -3.48
CA GLU A 140 3.01 -9.37 -2.34
C GLU A 140 3.66 -10.73 -2.64
N ASN A 141 3.49 -11.25 -3.85
CA ASN A 141 4.04 -12.56 -4.27
C ASN A 141 5.31 -12.45 -5.10
N LEU A 142 5.60 -11.26 -5.65
CA LEU A 142 6.70 -11.05 -6.58
C LEU A 142 7.86 -10.25 -5.95
N GLY A 143 7.62 -9.68 -4.75
CA GLY A 143 8.61 -8.85 -4.07
C GLY A 143 8.77 -7.47 -4.68
N THR A 144 9.95 -6.89 -4.58
CA THR A 144 10.24 -5.54 -5.07
C THR A 144 11.21 -5.59 -6.25
N VAL A 145 10.91 -4.81 -7.27
CA VAL A 145 11.82 -4.50 -8.39
C VAL A 145 12.03 -3.00 -8.48
N THR A 146 13.17 -2.59 -9.04
CA THR A 146 13.51 -1.18 -9.25
C THR A 146 13.76 -0.89 -10.72
N ARG A 147 13.44 0.34 -11.16
CA ARG A 147 13.70 0.82 -12.51
C ARG A 147 14.18 2.27 -12.48
N ALA A 148 15.23 2.56 -13.23
CA ALA A 148 15.62 3.94 -13.52
C ALA A 148 14.63 4.52 -14.55
N VAL A 149 14.17 5.75 -14.30
CA VAL A 149 13.22 6.47 -15.15
C VAL A 149 13.68 7.91 -15.31
N THR A 150 13.68 8.40 -16.55
CA THR A 150 13.91 9.81 -16.85
C THR A 150 12.59 10.46 -17.24
N VAL A 151 12.17 11.46 -16.49
CA VAL A 151 10.96 12.26 -16.77
C VAL A 151 11.35 13.53 -17.46
N SER A 152 10.65 13.89 -18.53
CA SER A 152 10.84 15.15 -19.28
C SER A 152 9.61 16.05 -19.18
N ASP A 153 9.80 17.35 -19.31
CA ASP A 153 8.69 18.33 -19.30
C ASP A 153 7.84 18.28 -20.58
N ALA A 154 8.35 17.66 -21.64
CA ALA A 154 7.74 17.77 -22.97
C ALA A 154 6.60 16.78 -23.24
N ALA A 155 6.54 15.66 -22.50
CA ALA A 155 5.57 14.60 -22.74
C ALA A 155 5.41 13.66 -21.54
N VAL A 156 4.34 12.85 -21.57
CA VAL A 156 4.16 11.76 -20.62
C VAL A 156 5.26 10.72 -20.82
N THR A 157 5.97 10.41 -19.75
CA THR A 157 6.94 9.31 -19.73
C THR A 157 6.22 7.99 -19.49
N THR A 158 6.32 7.07 -20.42
CA THR A 158 5.77 5.72 -20.29
C THR A 158 6.84 4.74 -19.87
N VAL A 159 6.56 3.89 -18.90
CA VAL A 159 7.45 2.84 -18.43
C VAL A 159 6.69 1.53 -18.27
N THR A 160 7.29 0.44 -18.75
CA THR A 160 6.81 -0.92 -18.48
C THR A 160 7.74 -1.59 -17.48
N VAL A 161 7.17 -2.15 -16.44
CA VAL A 161 7.92 -2.87 -15.40
C VAL A 161 7.50 -4.33 -15.40
N GLU A 162 8.44 -5.20 -15.74
CA GLU A 162 8.23 -6.64 -15.64
C GLU A 162 8.59 -7.13 -14.24
N MET A 163 7.71 -7.91 -13.65
CA MET A 163 7.93 -8.60 -12.38
C MET A 163 7.83 -10.10 -12.61
N VAL A 164 8.83 -10.82 -12.18
CA VAL A 164 8.87 -12.29 -12.31
C VAL A 164 8.90 -12.91 -10.92
N PRO A 165 8.28 -14.07 -10.72
CA PRO A 165 8.40 -14.83 -9.48
C PRO A 165 9.87 -15.13 -9.17
N LYS A 166 10.22 -15.01 -7.89
CA LYS A 166 11.57 -15.39 -7.40
C LYS A 166 11.65 -16.88 -7.15
#